data_3fe7b06944765c3fafa905745ba65685
#
_entry.id   3fe7b06944765c3fafa905745ba65685
#
_cell.length_a   1.000
_cell.length_b   1.000
_cell.length_c   1.000
_cell.angle_alpha   90.00
_cell.angle_beta   90.00
_cell.angle_gamma   90.00
#
_symmetry.space_group_name_H-M   'P 1'
#
loop_
_entity.id
_entity.type
_entity.pdbx_description
1 polymer ?
#
loop_
_entity_poly.entity_id
_entity_poly.type
_entity_poly.pdbx_seq_one_letter_code
_entity_poly.pdbx_strand_id
1 'polypeptide(L)'
;TIPFYKHVTDIAQNKPVVVSSTENGRPEDVTDRNEGTRWASRTSDNEWLYIDLQQPVNIYGVGLNWETAYGKEYKIQVSNDAQHWQDVYHVQSGKTGKQDLFFDDVKARYVKVQGIKRGTGWGYSLWEMKVYGGTPHVDGLSDVHFLKLRLSGQDGHTISENLYWRGIHRADFTALNRLPKVKLKVSSKSIRQGDKQLLMAKITNPASSPAVAFANWVQVRNSKTG
;
A
#
# COMPACT_ATOMS: atom_id res chain seq x y z
N THR A 1 -10.21 -3.93 0.18
CA THR A 1 -8.99 -3.82 -0.64
C THR A 1 -8.09 -4.98 -0.22
N ILE A 2 -7.79 -5.90 -1.13
CA ILE A 2 -6.81 -6.96 -0.86
C ILE A 2 -5.44 -6.29 -0.96
N PRO A 3 -4.63 -6.26 0.11
CA PRO A 3 -3.28 -5.73 -0.01
C PRO A 3 -2.46 -6.66 -0.91
N PHE A 4 -1.95 -6.11 -2.01
CA PHE A 4 -1.22 -6.85 -3.04
C PHE A 4 0.26 -7.07 -2.68
N TYR A 5 0.65 -6.79 -1.43
CA TYR A 5 2.03 -6.92 -0.98
C TYR A 5 2.31 -8.34 -0.53
N LYS A 6 2.88 -9.16 -1.41
CA LYS A 6 3.30 -10.52 -1.09
C LYS A 6 4.53 -10.55 -0.14
N HIS A 7 5.27 -9.45 -0.06
CA HIS A 7 6.39 -9.26 0.86
C HIS A 7 6.29 -7.89 1.54
N VAL A 8 5.72 -7.89 2.72
CA VAL A 8 5.68 -6.70 3.58
C VAL A 8 7.02 -6.63 4.29
N THR A 9 7.85 -5.65 3.96
CA THR A 9 9.15 -5.48 4.62
C THR A 9 8.93 -4.77 5.95
N ASP A 10 9.24 -5.47 7.04
CA ASP A 10 9.31 -4.87 8.37
C ASP A 10 10.64 -4.12 8.51
N ILE A 11 10.54 -2.79 8.62
CA ILE A 11 11.68 -1.89 8.77
C ILE A 11 11.92 -1.45 10.22
N ALA A 12 11.13 -1.99 11.18
CA ALA A 12 11.22 -1.66 12.60
C ALA A 12 12.16 -2.56 13.40
N GLN A 13 12.63 -3.65 12.81
CA GLN A 13 13.44 -4.63 13.55
C GLN A 13 14.64 -3.99 14.25
N ASN A 14 14.77 -4.23 15.57
CA ASN A 14 15.84 -3.71 16.42
C ASN A 14 16.00 -2.18 16.39
N LYS A 15 14.93 -1.46 16.06
CA LYS A 15 14.92 0.00 16.09
C LYS A 15 14.63 0.50 17.51
N PRO A 16 15.18 1.67 17.89
CA PRO A 16 14.93 2.28 19.20
C PRO A 16 13.45 2.51 19.44
N VAL A 17 13.00 2.20 20.64
CA VAL A 17 11.61 2.38 21.08
C VAL A 17 11.56 3.32 22.28
N VAL A 18 10.64 4.24 22.28
CA VAL A 18 10.36 5.15 23.39
C VAL A 18 8.90 4.98 23.80
N VAL A 19 8.66 4.97 25.11
CA VAL A 19 7.35 4.70 25.69
C VAL A 19 6.95 5.75 26.72
N SER A 20 5.66 5.91 26.96
CA SER A 20 5.12 6.78 28.02
C SER A 20 5.41 6.21 29.41
N SER A 21 5.33 4.90 29.56
CA SER A 21 5.59 4.18 30.81
C SER A 21 5.93 2.71 30.56
N THR A 22 6.50 2.06 31.56
CA THR A 22 6.72 0.60 31.58
C THR A 22 6.27 0.04 32.91
N GLU A 23 5.39 -0.96 32.87
CA GLU A 23 4.98 -1.78 34.02
C GLU A 23 5.71 -3.13 33.98
N ASN A 24 5.86 -3.71 32.78
CA ASN A 24 6.48 -5.02 32.59
C ASN A 24 7.21 -5.11 31.24
N GLY A 25 8.25 -5.90 31.17
CA GLY A 25 9.10 -6.07 29.99
C GLY A 25 9.96 -4.86 29.71
N ARG A 26 10.40 -4.72 28.48
CA ARG A 26 11.25 -3.61 28.03
C ARG A 26 10.65 -3.00 26.75
N PRO A 27 10.86 -1.69 26.51
CA PRO A 27 10.38 -1.07 25.25
C PRO A 27 10.86 -1.78 23.99
N GLU A 28 12.12 -2.21 23.95
CA GLU A 28 12.77 -2.86 22.80
C GLU A 28 12.19 -4.22 22.48
N ASP A 29 11.54 -4.88 23.43
CA ASP A 29 10.92 -6.20 23.24
C ASP A 29 9.84 -6.19 22.13
N VAL A 30 9.29 -5.00 21.77
CA VAL A 30 8.28 -4.90 20.69
C VAL A 30 8.87 -4.91 19.26
N THR A 31 10.21 -4.87 19.12
CA THR A 31 10.89 -4.87 17.82
C THR A 31 11.95 -5.97 17.69
N ASP A 32 12.04 -6.90 18.66
CA ASP A 32 13.07 -7.91 18.71
C ASP A 32 12.76 -9.19 17.91
N ARG A 33 11.56 -9.30 17.37
CA ARG A 33 11.01 -10.49 16.67
C ARG A 33 10.85 -11.73 17.55
N ASN A 34 10.74 -11.55 18.84
CA ASN A 34 10.55 -12.63 19.80
C ASN A 34 9.14 -12.54 20.40
N GLU A 35 8.20 -13.31 19.90
CA GLU A 35 6.83 -13.35 20.43
C GLU A 35 6.73 -13.89 21.88
N GLY A 36 7.85 -14.21 22.53
CA GLY A 36 7.94 -14.59 23.94
C GLY A 36 8.30 -13.45 24.88
N THR A 37 8.66 -12.29 24.35
CA THR A 37 8.95 -11.04 25.07
C THR A 37 7.91 -9.99 24.75
N ARG A 38 7.69 -9.02 25.63
CA ARG A 38 6.69 -7.98 25.42
C ARG A 38 6.99 -6.71 26.20
N TRP A 39 6.43 -5.62 25.77
CA TRP A 39 6.28 -4.42 26.58
C TRP A 39 4.85 -4.32 27.12
N ALA A 40 4.72 -3.85 28.38
CA ALA A 40 3.44 -3.46 28.95
C ALA A 40 3.53 -2.10 29.63
N SER A 41 2.56 -1.22 29.36
CA SER A 41 2.43 0.07 29.98
C SER A 41 1.83 -0.02 31.39
N ARG A 42 1.93 1.07 32.15
CA ARG A 42 1.06 1.28 33.33
C ARG A 42 -0.39 1.35 32.93
N THR A 43 -1.27 1.22 33.94
CA THR A 43 -2.72 1.21 33.77
C THR A 43 -3.27 2.62 33.57
N SER A 44 -3.21 3.10 32.32
CA SER A 44 -3.78 4.39 31.90
C SER A 44 -4.24 4.31 30.46
N ASP A 45 -5.27 5.08 30.08
CA ASP A 45 -5.77 5.12 28.69
C ASP A 45 -4.87 5.88 27.75
N ASN A 46 -4.11 6.87 28.24
CA ASN A 46 -3.28 7.77 27.42
C ASN A 46 -1.84 7.27 27.22
N GLU A 47 -1.58 6.00 27.41
CA GLU A 47 -0.25 5.42 27.18
C GLU A 47 0.06 5.33 25.70
N TRP A 48 1.35 5.39 25.38
CA TRP A 48 1.83 5.35 24.01
C TRP A 48 3.22 4.72 23.92
N LEU A 49 3.55 4.29 22.73
CA LEU A 49 4.91 3.95 22.32
C LEU A 49 5.18 4.50 20.92
N TYR A 50 6.43 4.85 20.63
CA TYR A 50 6.87 5.09 19.26
C TYR A 50 8.22 4.45 18.95
N ILE A 51 8.40 4.12 17.68
CA ILE A 51 9.63 3.58 17.12
C ILE A 51 10.35 4.70 16.36
N ASP A 52 11.67 4.86 16.58
CA ASP A 52 12.54 5.72 15.78
C ASP A 52 13.17 4.90 14.66
N LEU A 53 12.73 5.12 13.43
CA LEU A 53 13.30 4.48 12.23
C LEU A 53 14.68 5.04 11.86
N GLN A 54 15.19 6.04 12.63
CA GLN A 54 16.49 6.69 12.51
C GLN A 54 16.66 7.59 11.29
N GLN A 55 15.79 7.48 10.30
CA GLN A 55 15.71 8.35 9.12
C GLN A 55 14.29 8.38 8.57
N PRO A 56 13.90 9.46 7.86
CA PRO A 56 12.62 9.50 7.18
C PRO A 56 12.56 8.49 6.03
N VAL A 57 11.60 7.57 6.09
CA VAL A 57 11.34 6.53 5.07
C VAL A 57 9.87 6.53 4.68
N ASN A 58 9.54 5.96 3.52
CA ASN A 58 8.14 5.76 3.17
C ASN A 58 7.54 4.63 4.02
N ILE A 59 6.38 4.90 4.63
CA ILE A 59 5.64 3.99 5.50
C ILE A 59 4.23 3.86 4.92
N TYR A 60 3.71 2.65 4.83
CA TYR A 60 2.37 2.37 4.30
C TYR A 60 1.53 1.46 5.22
N GLY A 61 2.07 1.08 6.38
CA GLY A 61 1.32 0.30 7.35
C GLY A 61 2.11 -0.06 8.59
N VAL A 62 1.40 -0.68 9.53
CA VAL A 62 1.97 -1.26 10.75
C VAL A 62 1.34 -2.61 11.02
N GLY A 63 2.11 -3.52 11.60
CA GLY A 63 1.63 -4.77 12.17
C GLY A 63 1.72 -4.70 13.69
N LEU A 64 0.65 -5.00 14.40
CA LEU A 64 0.62 -5.04 15.85
C LEU A 64 0.28 -6.46 16.30
N ASN A 65 0.99 -6.98 17.29
CA ASN A 65 0.65 -8.22 17.97
C ASN A 65 0.33 -7.93 19.44
N TRP A 66 -0.96 -7.65 19.71
CA TRP A 66 -1.44 -7.35 21.04
C TRP A 66 -1.47 -8.61 21.90
N GLU A 67 -1.02 -8.48 23.14
CA GLU A 67 -1.30 -9.43 24.20
C GLU A 67 -2.76 -9.33 24.64
N THR A 68 -3.20 -9.97 25.70
CA THR A 68 -4.58 -9.90 26.24
C THR A 68 -4.95 -8.46 26.61
N ALA A 69 -4.00 -7.67 27.10
CA ALA A 69 -4.17 -6.25 27.43
C ALA A 69 -4.00 -5.37 26.19
N TYR A 70 -5.02 -5.34 25.35
CA TYR A 70 -5.00 -4.69 24.04
C TYR A 70 -5.59 -3.28 24.05
N GLY A 71 -5.29 -2.51 23.00
CA GLY A 71 -5.94 -1.25 22.70
C GLY A 71 -7.33 -1.46 22.08
N LYS A 72 -8.39 -1.04 22.76
CA LYS A 72 -9.75 -1.03 22.19
C LYS A 72 -9.94 0.13 21.22
N GLU A 73 -9.40 1.30 21.57
CA GLU A 73 -9.38 2.44 20.70
C GLU A 73 -7.97 3.05 20.75
N TYR A 74 -7.39 3.28 19.58
CA TYR A 74 -6.04 3.83 19.45
C TYR A 74 -5.80 4.43 18.07
N LYS A 75 -4.76 5.26 17.97
CA LYS A 75 -4.32 5.85 16.71
C LYS A 75 -2.94 5.39 16.35
N ILE A 76 -2.69 5.27 15.05
CA ILE A 76 -1.34 5.24 14.50
C ILE A 76 -1.02 6.65 14.04
N GLN A 77 0.11 7.15 14.52
CA GLN A 77 0.59 8.50 14.24
C GLN A 77 2.01 8.44 13.70
N VAL A 78 2.37 9.42 12.88
CA VAL A 78 3.73 9.56 12.35
C VAL A 78 4.26 10.95 12.63
N SER A 79 5.60 11.07 12.66
CA SER A 79 6.29 12.34 12.90
C SER A 79 7.67 12.34 12.25
N ASN A 80 8.23 13.54 12.03
CA ASN A 80 9.64 13.72 11.66
C ASN A 80 10.51 14.31 12.78
N ASP A 81 9.90 14.76 13.88
CA ASP A 81 10.58 15.42 15.00
C ASP A 81 10.21 14.86 16.40
N ALA A 82 9.35 13.83 16.44
CA ALA A 82 8.78 13.24 17.66
C ALA A 82 8.02 14.23 18.57
N GLN A 83 7.67 15.40 18.06
CA GLN A 83 6.91 16.45 18.77
C GLN A 83 5.57 16.71 18.09
N HIS A 84 5.57 16.89 16.77
CA HIS A 84 4.37 17.12 15.98
C HIS A 84 3.93 15.80 15.33
N TRP A 85 2.74 15.33 15.71
CA TRP A 85 2.21 14.04 15.31
C TRP A 85 1.02 14.19 14.36
N GLN A 86 1.06 13.45 13.25
CA GLN A 86 -0.02 13.34 12.27
C GLN A 86 -0.73 11.99 12.41
N ASP A 87 -2.05 12.00 12.55
CA ASP A 87 -2.86 10.78 12.53
C ASP A 87 -2.87 10.19 11.11
N VAL A 88 -2.50 8.91 10.96
CA VAL A 88 -2.55 8.19 9.69
C VAL A 88 -3.54 7.03 9.71
N TYR A 89 -3.90 6.54 10.90
CA TYR A 89 -4.94 5.52 11.08
C TYR A 89 -5.62 5.67 12.44
N HIS A 90 -6.94 5.37 12.50
CA HIS A 90 -7.70 5.37 13.74
C HIS A 90 -8.46 4.05 13.87
N VAL A 91 -8.14 3.27 14.90
CA VAL A 91 -8.83 2.03 15.26
C VAL A 91 -9.83 2.31 16.37
N GLN A 92 -11.13 2.11 16.11
CA GLN A 92 -12.22 2.34 17.05
C GLN A 92 -12.69 1.05 17.75
N SER A 93 -12.33 -0.12 17.21
CA SER A 93 -12.74 -1.43 17.72
C SER A 93 -11.61 -2.43 17.61
N GLY A 94 -10.50 -2.15 18.30
CA GLY A 94 -9.34 -3.03 18.39
C GLY A 94 -9.63 -4.32 19.10
N LYS A 95 -8.78 -5.33 18.88
CA LYS A 95 -8.86 -6.69 19.43
C LYS A 95 -7.47 -7.17 19.82
N THR A 96 -7.41 -8.19 20.66
CA THR A 96 -6.18 -8.94 20.97
C THR A 96 -5.62 -9.66 19.73
N GLY A 97 -4.35 -10.02 19.75
CA GLY A 97 -3.66 -10.76 18.69
C GLY A 97 -3.13 -9.89 17.56
N LYS A 98 -2.88 -10.54 16.42
CA LYS A 98 -2.22 -9.91 15.27
C LYS A 98 -3.20 -9.09 14.44
N GLN A 99 -2.78 -7.86 14.11
CA GLN A 99 -3.52 -6.93 13.27
C GLN A 99 -2.55 -6.23 12.32
N ASP A 100 -2.88 -6.22 11.03
CA ASP A 100 -2.17 -5.43 10.03
C ASP A 100 -3.03 -4.25 9.60
N LEU A 101 -2.49 -3.04 9.73
CA LEU A 101 -3.17 -1.79 9.45
C LEU A 101 -2.42 -1.09 8.30
N PHE A 102 -3.11 -0.87 7.18
CA PHE A 102 -2.54 -0.23 6.00
C PHE A 102 -3.18 1.13 5.78
N PHE A 103 -2.38 2.12 5.40
CA PHE A 103 -2.78 3.49 5.14
C PHE A 103 -2.04 4.05 3.91
N ASP A 104 -2.39 5.26 3.50
CA ASP A 104 -1.73 5.93 2.38
C ASP A 104 -0.27 6.20 2.71
N ASP A 105 0.63 6.04 1.72
CA ASP A 105 2.07 6.23 1.90
C ASP A 105 2.38 7.59 2.51
N VAL A 106 3.18 7.58 3.55
CA VAL A 106 3.66 8.78 4.22
C VAL A 106 5.16 8.69 4.48
N LYS A 107 5.89 9.77 4.27
CA LYS A 107 7.33 9.84 4.57
C LYS A 107 7.54 10.38 5.97
N ALA A 108 8.02 9.52 6.89
CA ALA A 108 8.25 9.88 8.29
C ALA A 108 9.40 9.09 8.91
N ARG A 109 9.97 9.63 10.00
CA ARG A 109 11.01 8.99 10.81
C ARG A 109 10.44 8.22 11.99
N TYR A 110 9.38 8.71 12.61
CA TYR A 110 8.79 8.13 13.82
C TYR A 110 7.41 7.59 13.57
N VAL A 111 7.10 6.44 14.17
CA VAL A 111 5.78 5.80 14.10
C VAL A 111 5.31 5.50 15.51
N LYS A 112 4.12 5.99 15.89
CA LYS A 112 3.57 5.92 17.24
C LYS A 112 2.24 5.18 17.26
N VAL A 113 2.05 4.35 18.28
CA VAL A 113 0.75 3.89 18.75
C VAL A 113 0.33 4.76 19.92
N GLN A 114 -0.74 5.53 19.75
CA GLN A 114 -1.34 6.36 20.79
C GLN A 114 -2.61 5.72 21.30
N GLY A 115 -2.61 5.27 22.55
CA GLY A 115 -3.79 4.75 23.23
C GLY A 115 -4.85 5.83 23.46
N ILE A 116 -6.11 5.46 23.35
CA ILE A 116 -7.30 6.27 23.67
C ILE A 116 -8.16 5.52 24.67
N LYS A 117 -8.36 4.23 24.46
CA LYS A 117 -9.15 3.38 25.34
C LYS A 117 -8.57 1.98 25.41
N ARG A 118 -8.35 1.49 26.62
CA ARG A 118 -7.93 0.12 26.89
C ARG A 118 -9.06 -0.88 26.64
N GLY A 119 -8.71 -2.09 26.22
CA GLY A 119 -9.66 -3.19 26.04
C GLY A 119 -9.96 -3.97 27.32
N THR A 120 -9.11 -3.81 28.34
CA THR A 120 -9.17 -4.54 29.62
C THR A 120 -8.91 -3.63 30.81
N GLY A 121 -8.95 -4.16 32.02
CA GLY A 121 -8.55 -3.44 33.23
C GLY A 121 -7.06 -3.20 33.37
N TRP A 122 -6.21 -3.83 32.55
CA TRP A 122 -4.76 -3.69 32.51
C TRP A 122 -4.35 -2.50 31.64
N GLY A 123 -3.05 -2.19 31.57
CA GLY A 123 -2.47 -1.23 30.60
C GLY A 123 -2.57 -1.71 29.15
N TYR A 124 -1.65 -1.24 28.30
CA TYR A 124 -1.46 -1.78 26.96
C TYR A 124 -0.30 -2.76 26.97
N SER A 125 -0.40 -3.86 26.25
CA SER A 125 0.66 -4.85 26.16
C SER A 125 0.83 -5.36 24.73
N LEU A 126 2.04 -5.22 24.19
CA LEU A 126 2.41 -5.63 22.84
C LEU A 126 3.55 -6.65 22.89
N TRP A 127 3.35 -7.78 22.19
CA TRP A 127 4.42 -8.71 21.86
C TRP A 127 5.32 -8.13 20.79
N GLU A 128 4.71 -7.57 19.72
CA GLU A 128 5.43 -7.05 18.56
C GLU A 128 4.73 -5.85 17.93
N MET A 129 5.54 -4.91 17.45
CA MET A 129 5.13 -3.87 16.53
C MET A 129 6.06 -3.86 15.32
N LYS A 130 5.49 -4.12 14.14
CA LYS A 130 6.15 -4.02 12.85
C LYS A 130 5.80 -2.70 12.18
N VAL A 131 6.71 -2.14 11.43
CA VAL A 131 6.45 -1.00 10.53
C VAL A 131 6.68 -1.46 9.11
N TYR A 132 5.65 -1.35 8.28
CA TYR A 132 5.71 -1.71 6.88
C TYR A 132 6.10 -0.50 6.05
N GLY A 133 7.30 -0.56 5.48
CA GLY A 133 7.88 0.59 4.83
C GLY A 133 9.00 0.22 3.86
N GLY A 134 9.69 1.27 3.39
CA GLY A 134 10.71 1.17 2.35
C GLY A 134 10.09 1.20 0.95
N THR A 135 10.90 0.92 -0.05
CA THR A 135 10.39 0.73 -1.41
C THR A 135 9.80 -0.67 -1.50
N PRO A 136 8.48 -0.83 -1.74
CA PRO A 136 7.91 -2.16 -1.92
C PRO A 136 8.63 -2.84 -3.08
N HIS A 137 9.35 -3.91 -2.81
CA HIS A 137 9.98 -4.71 -3.84
C HIS A 137 9.19 -6.02 -3.97
N VAL A 138 8.57 -6.20 -5.10
CA VAL A 138 8.02 -7.50 -5.50
C VAL A 138 8.93 -8.01 -6.61
N ASP A 139 9.59 -9.14 -6.35
CA ASP A 139 10.49 -9.74 -7.33
C ASP A 139 9.79 -9.92 -8.68
N GLY A 140 10.39 -9.38 -9.72
CA GLY A 140 9.87 -9.46 -11.09
C GLY A 140 8.76 -8.47 -11.44
N LEU A 141 8.31 -7.57 -10.52
CA LEU A 141 7.45 -6.45 -10.87
C LEU A 141 8.25 -5.19 -11.18
N SER A 142 7.87 -4.52 -12.26
CA SER A 142 8.38 -3.18 -12.60
C SER A 142 7.74 -2.12 -11.71
N ASP A 143 8.40 -0.93 -11.61
CA ASP A 143 7.90 0.22 -10.84
C ASP A 143 6.46 0.62 -11.21
N VAL A 144 6.08 0.41 -12.46
CA VAL A 144 4.69 0.51 -12.94
C VAL A 144 4.30 -0.81 -13.56
N HIS A 145 3.16 -1.34 -13.17
CA HIS A 145 2.63 -2.61 -13.65
C HIS A 145 1.11 -2.55 -13.84
N PHE A 146 0.59 -3.55 -14.54
CA PHE A 146 -0.84 -3.66 -14.81
C PHE A 146 -1.40 -4.86 -14.06
N LEU A 147 -2.51 -4.64 -13.34
CA LEU A 147 -3.28 -5.70 -12.73
C LEU A 147 -4.51 -5.96 -13.58
N LYS A 148 -4.57 -7.14 -14.19
CA LYS A 148 -5.74 -7.59 -14.95
C LYS A 148 -6.54 -8.57 -14.08
N LEU A 149 -7.75 -8.19 -13.72
CA LEU A 149 -8.70 -9.05 -13.03
C LEU A 149 -9.70 -9.59 -14.05
N ARG A 150 -9.88 -10.91 -14.06
CA ARG A 150 -10.86 -11.58 -14.92
C ARG A 150 -11.74 -12.50 -14.07
N LEU A 151 -13.02 -12.30 -14.18
CA LEU A 151 -14.03 -13.23 -13.64
C LEU A 151 -14.49 -14.12 -14.78
N SER A 152 -14.34 -15.42 -14.61
CA SER A 152 -14.77 -16.42 -15.61
C SER A 152 -15.84 -17.35 -15.04
N GLY A 153 -16.77 -17.77 -15.87
CA GLY A 153 -17.71 -18.84 -15.57
C GLY A 153 -17.02 -20.21 -15.48
N GLN A 154 -17.75 -21.20 -15.04
CA GLN A 154 -17.25 -22.59 -14.96
C GLN A 154 -16.88 -23.18 -16.32
N ASP A 155 -17.50 -22.70 -17.39
CA ASP A 155 -17.24 -23.03 -18.80
C ASP A 155 -16.06 -22.26 -19.40
N GLY A 156 -15.38 -21.42 -18.60
CA GLY A 156 -14.22 -20.63 -19.00
C GLY A 156 -14.55 -19.32 -19.73
N HIS A 157 -15.83 -19.01 -20.03
CA HIS A 157 -16.16 -17.73 -20.63
C HIS A 157 -15.91 -16.57 -19.66
N THR A 158 -15.47 -15.42 -20.19
CA THR A 158 -15.22 -14.22 -19.40
C THR A 158 -16.52 -13.51 -19.09
N ILE A 159 -16.88 -13.41 -17.80
CA ILE A 159 -18.05 -12.69 -17.32
C ILE A 159 -17.72 -11.19 -17.19
N SER A 160 -16.54 -10.87 -16.66
CA SER A 160 -16.08 -9.51 -16.45
C SER A 160 -14.56 -9.44 -16.48
N GLU A 161 -14.04 -8.31 -16.96
CA GLU A 161 -12.60 -8.06 -16.98
C GLU A 161 -12.32 -6.59 -16.67
N ASN A 162 -11.36 -6.34 -15.80
CA ASN A 162 -10.89 -5.00 -15.46
C ASN A 162 -9.36 -4.95 -15.51
N LEU A 163 -8.84 -3.81 -15.96
CA LEU A 163 -7.42 -3.50 -16.00
C LEU A 163 -7.14 -2.29 -15.12
N TYR A 164 -6.22 -2.47 -14.17
CA TYR A 164 -5.80 -1.42 -13.26
C TYR A 164 -4.33 -1.07 -13.49
N TRP A 165 -4.05 0.20 -13.54
CA TRP A 165 -2.70 0.72 -13.52
C TRP A 165 -2.24 0.80 -12.06
N ARG A 166 -1.05 0.29 -11.77
CA ARG A 166 -0.47 0.31 -10.44
C ARG A 166 0.98 0.78 -10.52
N GLY A 167 1.33 1.75 -9.68
CA GLY A 167 2.71 2.07 -9.34
C GLY A 167 3.09 1.40 -8.02
N ILE A 168 4.37 1.18 -7.78
CA ILE A 168 4.90 0.78 -6.47
C ILE A 168 4.50 1.83 -5.42
N HIS A 169 4.62 3.11 -5.79
CA HIS A 169 4.05 4.22 -5.04
C HIS A 169 2.68 4.57 -5.62
N ARG A 170 1.70 4.79 -4.76
CA ARG A 170 0.32 5.08 -5.15
C ARG A 170 0.27 6.25 -6.14
N ALA A 171 -0.36 6.01 -7.30
CA ALA A 171 -0.52 6.97 -8.38
C ALA A 171 0.79 7.56 -8.97
N ASP A 172 1.96 7.02 -8.66
CA ASP A 172 3.20 7.40 -9.33
C ASP A 172 3.43 6.50 -10.55
N PHE A 173 3.32 7.10 -11.74
CA PHE A 173 3.54 6.45 -13.03
C PHE A 173 4.75 7.04 -13.77
N THR A 174 5.58 7.84 -13.09
CA THR A 174 6.73 8.53 -13.71
C THR A 174 7.77 7.58 -14.30
N ALA A 175 7.84 6.33 -13.79
CA ALA A 175 8.68 5.29 -14.36
C ALA A 175 8.36 4.98 -15.83
N LEU A 176 7.13 5.24 -16.30
CA LEU A 176 6.76 5.09 -17.70
C LEU A 176 7.56 6.04 -18.63
N ASN A 177 8.02 7.19 -18.12
CA ASN A 177 8.83 8.13 -18.88
C ASN A 177 10.22 7.58 -19.23
N ARG A 178 10.67 6.52 -18.55
CA ARG A 178 11.93 5.82 -18.81
C ARG A 178 11.82 4.74 -19.88
N LEU A 179 10.60 4.42 -20.34
CA LEU A 179 10.41 3.45 -21.41
C LEU A 179 10.97 3.97 -22.74
N PRO A 180 11.55 3.08 -23.55
CA PRO A 180 12.01 3.44 -24.89
C PRO A 180 10.87 4.00 -25.73
N LYS A 181 11.13 5.09 -26.46
CA LYS A 181 10.15 5.63 -27.42
C LYS A 181 9.95 4.64 -28.56
N VAL A 182 8.72 4.27 -28.83
CA VAL A 182 8.33 3.29 -29.86
C VAL A 182 7.51 3.98 -30.93
N LYS A 183 7.85 3.74 -32.19
CA LYS A 183 7.06 4.23 -33.34
C LYS A 183 6.06 3.15 -33.74
N LEU A 184 4.78 3.39 -33.48
CA LEU A 184 3.71 2.48 -33.88
C LEU A 184 3.39 2.59 -35.36
N LYS A 185 3.05 1.48 -36.01
CA LYS A 185 2.46 1.46 -37.35
C LYS A 185 0.94 1.42 -37.21
N VAL A 186 0.25 2.30 -37.89
CA VAL A 186 -1.22 2.36 -37.92
C VAL A 186 -1.70 2.14 -39.34
N SER A 187 -2.65 1.25 -39.52
CA SER A 187 -3.38 1.06 -40.77
C SER A 187 -4.87 1.07 -40.48
N SER A 188 -5.67 1.60 -41.38
CA SER A 188 -7.10 1.63 -41.25
C SER A 188 -7.78 1.15 -42.52
N LYS A 189 -8.94 0.55 -42.37
CA LYS A 189 -9.83 0.21 -43.48
C LYS A 189 -11.26 0.44 -43.08
N SER A 190 -12.09 0.77 -44.09
CA SER A 190 -13.50 0.93 -43.93
C SER A 190 -14.22 -0.15 -44.72
N ILE A 191 -15.19 -0.80 -44.11
CA ILE A 191 -15.97 -1.88 -44.71
C ILE A 191 -17.45 -1.50 -44.57
N ARG A 192 -18.18 -1.54 -45.68
CA ARG A 192 -19.64 -1.39 -45.64
C ARG A 192 -20.29 -2.73 -45.30
N GLN A 193 -21.19 -2.71 -44.32
CA GLN A 193 -21.90 -3.91 -43.88
C GLN A 193 -23.39 -3.55 -43.74
N GLY A 194 -24.15 -3.78 -44.80
CA GLY A 194 -25.51 -3.28 -44.93
C GLY A 194 -25.56 -1.74 -44.89
N ASP A 195 -26.38 -1.18 -44.03
CA ASP A 195 -26.49 0.29 -43.82
C ASP A 195 -25.43 0.86 -42.88
N LYS A 196 -24.54 0.04 -42.36
CA LYS A 196 -23.49 0.46 -41.43
C LYS A 196 -22.13 0.52 -42.11
N GLN A 197 -21.33 1.51 -41.71
CA GLN A 197 -19.93 1.62 -42.08
C GLN A 197 -19.08 1.15 -40.88
N LEU A 198 -18.35 0.06 -41.06
CA LEU A 198 -17.40 -0.44 -40.06
C LEU A 198 -16.01 0.14 -40.34
N LEU A 199 -15.49 0.89 -39.38
CA LEU A 199 -14.11 1.39 -39.41
C LEU A 199 -13.23 0.46 -38.59
N MET A 200 -12.19 -0.09 -39.22
CA MET A 200 -11.19 -0.93 -38.55
C MET A 200 -9.86 -0.19 -38.53
N ALA A 201 -9.30 0.02 -37.33
CA ALA A 201 -7.95 0.51 -37.15
C ALA A 201 -7.07 -0.61 -36.58
N LYS A 202 -5.95 -0.90 -37.25
CA LYS A 202 -4.94 -1.85 -36.77
C LYS A 202 -3.72 -1.07 -36.34
N ILE A 203 -3.35 -1.19 -35.06
CA ILE A 203 -2.14 -0.60 -34.47
C ILE A 203 -1.17 -1.77 -34.26
N THR A 204 0.05 -1.61 -34.77
CA THR A 204 1.10 -2.61 -34.65
C THR A 204 2.32 -1.98 -34.02
N ASN A 205 2.85 -2.61 -33.00
CA ASN A 205 4.16 -2.29 -32.43
C ASN A 205 5.20 -3.20 -33.11
N PRO A 206 6.05 -2.64 -34.02
CA PRO A 206 7.09 -3.43 -34.68
C PRO A 206 8.35 -3.60 -33.84
N ALA A 207 8.44 -2.92 -32.69
CA ALA A 207 9.60 -2.98 -31.81
C ALA A 207 9.51 -4.14 -30.83
N SER A 208 10.66 -4.57 -30.32
CA SER A 208 10.75 -5.56 -29.23
C SER A 208 10.36 -4.97 -27.86
N SER A 209 10.45 -3.66 -27.71
CA SER A 209 10.05 -2.95 -26.48
C SER A 209 8.55 -2.75 -26.43
N PRO A 210 7.91 -2.83 -25.24
CA PRO A 210 6.49 -2.57 -25.09
C PRO A 210 6.13 -1.12 -25.41
N ALA A 211 4.95 -0.90 -26.00
CA ALA A 211 4.34 0.42 -26.16
C ALA A 211 3.20 0.54 -25.17
N VAL A 212 3.29 1.49 -24.25
CA VAL A 212 2.28 1.76 -23.22
C VAL A 212 1.94 3.23 -23.18
N ALA A 213 0.82 3.58 -22.55
CA ALA A 213 0.39 4.96 -22.32
C ALA A 213 0.20 5.77 -23.62
N PHE A 214 -0.52 5.21 -24.59
CA PHE A 214 -0.94 5.93 -25.79
C PHE A 214 -2.46 6.10 -25.83
N ALA A 215 -2.92 7.18 -26.47
CA ALA A 215 -4.34 7.44 -26.72
C ALA A 215 -4.64 7.26 -28.20
N ASN A 216 -5.79 6.62 -28.50
CA ASN A 216 -6.29 6.46 -29.85
C ASN A 216 -7.43 7.46 -30.08
N TRP A 217 -7.31 8.25 -31.16
CA TRP A 217 -8.37 9.12 -31.63
C TRP A 217 -8.82 8.66 -33.00
N VAL A 218 -10.12 8.35 -33.15
CA VAL A 218 -10.73 8.04 -34.42
C VAL A 218 -11.66 9.21 -34.77
N GLN A 219 -11.35 9.89 -35.85
CA GLN A 219 -12.18 11.01 -36.36
C GLN A 219 -12.75 10.64 -37.72
N VAL A 220 -14.05 10.84 -37.89
CA VAL A 220 -14.70 10.79 -39.20
C VAL A 220 -14.88 12.22 -39.66
N ARG A 221 -14.27 12.57 -40.80
CA ARG A 221 -14.32 13.90 -41.38
C ARG A 221 -15.05 13.85 -42.72
N ASN A 222 -15.76 14.92 -43.05
CA ASN A 222 -16.33 15.09 -44.35
C ASN A 222 -15.19 15.34 -45.38
N SER A 223 -15.16 14.57 -46.46
CA SER A 223 -14.12 14.69 -47.47
C SER A 223 -14.08 16.02 -48.23
N LYS A 224 -15.18 16.82 -48.17
CA LYS A 224 -15.28 18.10 -48.84
C LYS A 224 -15.07 19.32 -47.94
N THR A 225 -15.31 19.16 -46.62
CA THR A 225 -15.26 20.28 -45.67
C THR A 225 -14.19 20.10 -44.55
N GLY A 226 -13.50 18.96 -44.46
CA GLY A 226 -12.49 18.65 -43.51
C GLY A 226 -13.02 17.97 -42.23
#